data_b40ab1f9267f92f92dd1825e2ddad25a
#
_entry.id   b40ab1f9267f92f92dd1825e2ddad25a
#
_cell.length_a   1.000
_cell.length_b   1.000
_cell.length_c   1.000
_cell.angle_alpha   90.00
_cell.angle_beta   90.00
_cell.angle_gamma   90.00
#
_symmetry.space_group_name_H-M   'P 1'
#
loop_
_entity.id
_entity.type
_entity.pdbx_description
1 polymer ?
#
loop_
_entity_poly.entity_id
_entity_poly.type
_entity_poly.pdbx_seq_one_letter_code
_entity_poly.pdbx_strand_id
1 'polypeptide(L)'
;MADLATLQQKYEPVLKAIDRFAPEGATLQDVSLDGEQLHVKATVPSQVVLDFVWDQIKKVDASYADLHHEIVNTGGATQPYTVKSGDILGKIAQHFYGDAKFFPLIAEANGISNPDTVGVGTKLEIPVREH
;
A
#
# COMPACT_ATOMS: atom_id res chain seq x y z
N MET A 1 26.09 -16.10 1.71
CA MET A 1 25.65 -15.65 3.05
C MET A 1 24.83 -14.39 2.91
N ALA A 2 23.65 -14.33 3.57
CA ALA A 2 22.79 -13.16 3.50
C ALA A 2 23.42 -11.99 4.26
N ASP A 3 23.30 -10.81 3.67
CA ASP A 3 23.81 -9.56 4.23
C ASP A 3 22.65 -8.58 4.35
N LEU A 4 22.52 -7.94 5.52
CA LEU A 4 21.41 -7.03 5.79
C LEU A 4 21.31 -5.93 4.72
N ALA A 5 22.42 -5.28 4.39
CA ALA A 5 22.42 -4.19 3.42
C ALA A 5 21.98 -4.67 2.04
N THR A 6 22.42 -5.84 1.62
CA THR A 6 22.07 -6.42 0.32
C THR A 6 20.57 -6.74 0.26
N LEU A 7 20.02 -7.35 1.31
CA LEU A 7 18.60 -7.69 1.36
C LEU A 7 17.74 -6.45 1.49
N GLN A 8 18.17 -5.43 2.26
CA GLN A 8 17.46 -4.17 2.33
C GLN A 8 17.39 -3.50 0.96
N GLN A 9 18.48 -3.54 0.21
CA GLN A 9 18.52 -2.98 -1.14
C GLN A 9 17.59 -3.75 -2.08
N LYS A 10 17.59 -5.08 -2.00
CA LYS A 10 16.70 -5.92 -2.80
C LYS A 10 15.23 -5.61 -2.56
N TYR A 11 14.85 -5.47 -1.30
CA TYR A 11 13.46 -5.24 -0.90
C TYR A 11 13.14 -3.76 -0.66
N GLU A 12 13.99 -2.85 -1.13
CA GLU A 12 13.74 -1.41 -1.01
C GLU A 12 12.35 -0.98 -1.51
N PRO A 13 11.83 -1.51 -2.64
CA PRO A 13 10.48 -1.15 -3.08
C PRO A 13 9.40 -1.48 -2.05
N VAL A 14 9.59 -2.56 -1.27
CA VAL A 14 8.66 -2.95 -0.20
C VAL A 14 8.71 -1.93 0.94
N LEU A 15 9.92 -1.56 1.37
CA LEU A 15 10.12 -0.59 2.44
C LEU A 15 9.58 0.78 2.04
N LYS A 16 9.80 1.19 0.79
CA LYS A 16 9.27 2.45 0.26
C LYS A 16 7.75 2.42 0.16
N ALA A 17 7.15 1.28 -0.15
CA ALA A 17 5.70 1.14 -0.19
C ALA A 17 5.09 1.38 1.19
N ILE A 18 5.69 0.82 2.24
CA ILE A 18 5.23 1.04 3.61
C ILE A 18 5.35 2.52 3.98
N ASP A 19 6.48 3.14 3.66
CA ASP A 19 6.70 4.56 3.94
C ASP A 19 5.74 5.46 3.17
N ARG A 20 5.40 5.09 1.94
CA ARG A 20 4.44 5.82 1.10
C ARG A 20 3.10 5.99 1.80
N PHE A 21 2.67 5.00 2.56
CA PHE A 21 1.38 5.01 3.26
C PHE A 21 1.49 5.42 4.73
N ALA A 22 2.64 5.98 5.14
CA ALA A 22 2.80 6.49 6.50
C ALA A 22 1.74 7.54 6.87
N PRO A 23 1.37 8.49 5.97
CA PRO A 23 0.30 9.45 6.28
C PRO A 23 -1.05 8.79 6.55
N GLU A 24 -1.30 7.61 5.96
CA GLU A 24 -2.53 6.85 6.17
C GLU A 24 -2.47 5.95 7.41
N GLY A 25 -1.30 5.84 8.04
CA GLY A 25 -1.14 5.08 9.27
C GLY A 25 -0.24 3.85 9.17
N ALA A 26 0.39 3.61 8.02
CA ALA A 26 1.35 2.51 7.90
C ALA A 26 2.60 2.81 8.72
N THR A 27 3.10 1.80 9.44
CA THR A 27 4.26 1.94 10.32
C THR A 27 5.23 0.80 10.11
N LEU A 28 6.47 1.13 9.80
CA LEU A 28 7.55 0.15 9.76
C LEU A 28 8.12 0.02 11.18
N GLN A 29 8.02 -1.16 11.76
CA GLN A 29 8.41 -1.40 13.15
C GLN A 29 9.82 -1.95 13.29
N ASP A 30 10.25 -2.82 12.36
CA ASP A 30 11.57 -3.44 12.43
C ASP A 30 12.01 -3.91 11.05
N VAL A 31 13.31 -3.75 10.77
CA VAL A 31 13.99 -4.33 9.61
C VAL A 31 15.31 -4.90 10.12
N SER A 32 15.46 -6.22 10.05
CA SER A 32 16.63 -6.89 10.60
C SER A 32 16.90 -8.19 9.83
N LEU A 33 18.02 -8.85 10.13
CA LEU A 33 18.28 -10.18 9.62
C LEU A 33 17.69 -11.22 10.56
N ASP A 34 17.06 -12.23 9.96
CA ASP A 34 16.60 -13.43 10.65
C ASP A 34 17.15 -14.62 9.89
N GLY A 35 18.33 -15.10 10.32
CA GLY A 35 19.06 -16.12 9.57
C GLY A 35 19.46 -15.59 8.20
N GLU A 36 19.01 -16.26 7.14
CA GLU A 36 19.27 -15.87 5.76
C GLU A 36 18.13 -15.01 5.18
N GLN A 37 17.20 -14.57 6.01
CA GLN A 37 16.04 -13.80 5.58
C GLN A 37 16.10 -12.38 6.10
N LEU A 38 15.54 -11.45 5.32
CA LEU A 38 15.26 -10.11 5.80
C LEU A 38 13.95 -10.14 6.58
N HIS A 39 13.98 -9.77 7.85
CA HIS A 39 12.79 -9.67 8.67
C HIS A 39 12.23 -8.26 8.56
N VAL A 40 11.01 -8.15 8.06
CA VAL A 40 10.29 -6.87 7.94
C VAL A 40 9.02 -6.96 8.79
N LYS A 41 8.96 -6.16 9.83
CA LYS A 41 7.81 -6.08 10.72
C LYS A 41 7.14 -4.72 10.55
N ALA A 42 5.85 -4.73 10.20
CA ALA A 42 5.12 -3.50 9.91
C ALA A 42 3.63 -3.66 10.20
N THR A 43 2.95 -2.52 10.36
CA THR A 43 1.49 -2.49 10.39
C THR A 43 0.99 -1.61 9.25
N VAL A 44 -0.17 -1.95 8.70
CA VAL A 44 -0.82 -1.18 7.64
C VAL A 44 -2.27 -0.90 8.04
N PRO A 45 -2.86 0.20 7.54
CA PRO A 45 -4.18 0.63 8.00
C PRO A 45 -5.36 -0.09 7.33
N SER A 46 -5.12 -0.86 6.26
CA SER A 46 -6.21 -1.50 5.52
C SER A 46 -5.68 -2.63 4.66
N GLN A 47 -6.62 -3.48 4.21
CA GLN A 47 -6.30 -4.52 3.23
C GLN A 47 -5.83 -3.92 1.90
N VAL A 48 -6.35 -2.75 1.52
CA VAL A 48 -5.92 -2.06 0.30
C VAL A 48 -4.42 -1.77 0.34
N VAL A 49 -3.94 -1.23 1.45
CA VAL A 49 -2.50 -0.94 1.61
C VAL A 49 -1.70 -2.23 1.69
N LEU A 50 -2.20 -3.24 2.41
CA LEU A 50 -1.53 -4.54 2.50
C LEU A 50 -1.36 -5.16 1.11
N ASP A 51 -2.39 -5.11 0.27
CA ASP A 51 -2.33 -5.65 -1.09
C ASP A 51 -1.28 -4.93 -1.93
N PHE A 52 -1.17 -3.61 -1.78
CA PHE A 52 -0.14 -2.83 -2.47
C PHE A 52 1.27 -3.30 -2.06
N VAL A 53 1.49 -3.49 -0.76
CA VAL A 53 2.78 -3.95 -0.24
C VAL A 53 3.08 -5.36 -0.77
N TRP A 54 2.09 -6.27 -0.76
CA TRP A 54 2.25 -7.62 -1.31
C TRP A 54 2.58 -7.60 -2.80
N ASP A 55 1.98 -6.69 -3.58
CA ASP A 55 2.31 -6.55 -5.00
C ASP A 55 3.79 -6.20 -5.18
N GLN A 56 4.33 -5.33 -4.32
CA GLN A 56 5.75 -4.98 -4.35
C GLN A 56 6.64 -6.16 -3.98
N ILE A 57 6.25 -6.94 -2.97
CA ILE A 57 6.99 -8.15 -2.58
C ILE A 57 7.10 -9.11 -3.75
N LYS A 58 5.99 -9.39 -4.42
CA LYS A 58 5.96 -10.33 -5.55
C LYS A 58 6.70 -9.81 -6.77
N LYS A 59 6.73 -8.49 -6.98
CA LYS A 59 7.51 -7.88 -8.06
C LYS A 59 9.00 -7.99 -7.82
N VAL A 60 9.44 -7.93 -6.56
CA VAL A 60 10.86 -8.07 -6.21
C VAL A 60 11.29 -9.52 -6.38
N ASP A 61 10.52 -10.44 -5.82
CA ASP A 61 10.80 -11.88 -5.92
C ASP A 61 9.50 -12.63 -5.63
N ALA A 62 8.96 -13.29 -6.65
CA ALA A 62 7.68 -14.00 -6.52
C ALA A 62 7.74 -15.12 -5.48
N SER A 63 8.92 -15.69 -5.22
CA SER A 63 9.09 -16.73 -4.22
C SER A 63 9.32 -16.18 -2.81
N TYR A 64 9.78 -14.93 -2.69
CA TYR A 64 10.15 -14.24 -1.44
C TYR A 64 10.77 -15.17 -0.38
N ALA A 65 11.59 -16.12 -0.82
CA ALA A 65 12.20 -17.12 0.06
C ALA A 65 13.17 -16.50 1.07
N ASP A 66 13.76 -15.35 0.75
CA ASP A 66 14.69 -14.62 1.62
C ASP A 66 14.02 -13.48 2.39
N LEU A 67 12.69 -13.50 2.49
CA LEU A 67 11.91 -12.51 3.23
C LEU A 67 11.08 -13.18 4.32
N HIS A 68 11.28 -12.72 5.57
CA HIS A 68 10.41 -13.07 6.70
C HIS A 68 9.50 -11.85 6.96
N HIS A 69 8.28 -11.90 6.45
CA HIS A 69 7.35 -10.78 6.58
C HIS A 69 6.43 -10.95 7.79
N GLU A 70 6.25 -9.86 8.52
CA GLU A 70 5.25 -9.75 9.59
C GLU A 70 4.50 -8.44 9.37
N ILE A 71 3.67 -8.39 8.35
CA ILE A 71 2.92 -7.19 7.97
C ILE A 71 1.47 -7.42 8.32
N VAL A 72 0.96 -6.66 9.28
CA VAL A 72 -0.36 -6.86 9.87
C VAL A 72 -1.28 -5.71 9.50
N ASN A 73 -2.46 -6.05 9.00
CA ASN A 73 -3.53 -5.07 8.77
C ASN A 73 -4.23 -4.80 10.12
N THR A 74 -4.15 -3.55 10.59
CA THR A 74 -4.76 -3.14 11.86
C THR A 74 -6.12 -2.44 11.67
N GLY A 75 -6.55 -2.28 10.42
CA GLY A 75 -7.82 -1.66 10.07
C GLY A 75 -8.78 -2.63 9.40
N GLY A 76 -9.60 -2.10 8.50
CA GLY A 76 -10.60 -2.90 7.79
C GLY A 76 -10.19 -3.32 6.40
N ALA A 77 -11.18 -3.79 5.64
CA ALA A 77 -10.98 -4.18 4.25
C ALA A 77 -10.76 -2.97 3.34
N THR A 78 -11.51 -1.89 3.58
CA THR A 78 -11.41 -0.67 2.78
C THR A 78 -10.52 0.35 3.48
N GLN A 79 -9.97 1.27 2.67
CA GLN A 79 -9.13 2.35 3.20
C GLN A 79 -9.95 3.64 3.26
N PRO A 80 -10.16 4.22 4.45
CA PRO A 80 -10.78 5.54 4.53
C PRO A 80 -9.81 6.61 4.03
N TYR A 81 -10.33 7.55 3.26
CA TYR A 81 -9.52 8.63 2.71
C TYR A 81 -10.35 9.92 2.65
N THR A 82 -9.77 11.04 3.06
CA THR A 82 -10.40 12.35 2.98
C THR A 82 -9.75 13.12 1.83
N VAL A 83 -10.61 13.61 0.90
CA VAL A 83 -10.13 14.33 -0.28
C VAL A 83 -9.45 15.64 0.12
N LYS A 84 -8.31 15.89 -0.46
CA LYS A 84 -7.49 17.09 -0.23
C LYS A 84 -7.54 17.99 -1.46
N SER A 85 -7.11 19.25 -1.27
CA SER A 85 -7.02 20.19 -2.37
C SER A 85 -6.11 19.65 -3.49
N GLY A 86 -6.62 19.68 -4.72
CA GLY A 86 -5.89 19.18 -5.88
C GLY A 86 -6.07 17.71 -6.17
N ASP A 87 -6.80 16.98 -5.32
CA ASP A 87 -7.06 15.56 -5.55
C ASP A 87 -8.11 15.35 -6.63
N ILE A 88 -7.85 14.35 -7.48
CA ILE A 88 -8.84 13.78 -8.39
C ILE A 88 -8.79 12.26 -8.22
N LEU A 89 -9.86 11.56 -8.59
CA LEU A 89 -9.92 10.11 -8.38
C LEU A 89 -8.78 9.36 -9.05
N GLY A 90 -8.30 9.83 -10.22
CA GLY A 90 -7.16 9.22 -10.88
C GLY A 90 -5.88 9.27 -10.04
N LYS A 91 -5.63 10.41 -9.38
CA LYS A 91 -4.47 10.54 -8.49
C LYS A 91 -4.60 9.67 -7.25
N ILE A 92 -5.81 9.58 -6.71
CA ILE A 92 -6.08 8.74 -5.54
C ILE A 92 -5.87 7.26 -5.91
N ALA A 93 -6.36 6.83 -7.07
CA ALA A 93 -6.16 5.47 -7.57
C ALA A 93 -4.67 5.18 -7.78
N GLN A 94 -3.93 6.14 -8.35
CA GLN A 94 -2.48 6.02 -8.52
C GLN A 94 -1.79 5.79 -7.18
N HIS A 95 -2.21 6.50 -6.15
CA HIS A 95 -1.62 6.39 -4.82
C HIS A 95 -1.88 5.02 -4.18
N PHE A 96 -3.14 4.55 -4.21
CA PHE A 96 -3.51 3.32 -3.49
C PHE A 96 -3.36 2.04 -4.31
N TYR A 97 -3.49 2.12 -5.64
CA TYR A 97 -3.42 0.93 -6.50
C TYR A 97 -2.17 0.90 -7.38
N GLY A 98 -1.46 2.01 -7.47
CA GLY A 98 -0.30 2.12 -8.34
C GLY A 98 -0.64 2.44 -9.80
N ASP A 99 -1.91 2.65 -10.13
CA ASP A 99 -2.35 2.94 -11.50
C ASP A 99 -3.64 3.75 -11.49
N ALA A 100 -3.60 4.91 -12.14
CA ALA A 100 -4.74 5.82 -12.22
C ALA A 100 -5.96 5.21 -12.94
N LYS A 101 -5.74 4.23 -13.80
CA LYS A 101 -6.83 3.61 -14.58
C LYS A 101 -7.87 2.89 -13.72
N PHE A 102 -7.58 2.63 -12.45
CA PHE A 102 -8.49 1.98 -11.53
C PHE A 102 -9.43 2.94 -10.80
N PHE A 103 -9.42 4.23 -11.17
CA PHE A 103 -10.31 5.21 -10.54
C PHE A 103 -11.79 4.85 -10.59
N PRO A 104 -12.31 4.12 -11.61
CA PRO A 104 -13.73 3.73 -11.61
C PRO A 104 -14.13 2.87 -10.42
N LEU A 105 -13.21 2.08 -9.86
CA LEU A 105 -13.48 1.29 -8.66
C LEU A 105 -13.84 2.20 -7.47
N ILE A 106 -13.11 3.30 -7.32
CA ILE A 106 -13.35 4.28 -6.26
C ILE A 106 -14.66 5.00 -6.51
N ALA A 107 -14.90 5.46 -7.75
CA ALA A 107 -16.12 6.17 -8.11
C ALA A 107 -17.35 5.30 -7.85
N GLU A 108 -17.32 4.05 -8.28
CA GLU A 108 -18.44 3.12 -8.12
C GLU A 108 -18.72 2.84 -6.63
N ALA A 109 -17.66 2.59 -5.85
CA ALA A 109 -17.80 2.28 -4.43
C ALA A 109 -18.39 3.45 -3.62
N ASN A 110 -18.22 4.69 -4.11
CA ASN A 110 -18.63 5.89 -3.38
C ASN A 110 -19.80 6.64 -4.04
N GLY A 111 -20.40 6.06 -5.08
CA GLY A 111 -21.54 6.67 -5.76
C GLY A 111 -21.20 7.97 -6.47
N ILE A 112 -19.98 8.13 -6.96
CA ILE A 112 -19.52 9.35 -7.63
C ILE A 112 -19.78 9.24 -9.13
N SER A 113 -20.61 10.15 -9.66
CA SER A 113 -20.94 10.15 -11.09
C SER A 113 -19.93 10.93 -11.93
N ASN A 114 -19.26 11.93 -11.36
CA ASN A 114 -18.26 12.73 -12.04
C ASN A 114 -16.92 12.68 -11.27
N PRO A 115 -15.93 11.88 -11.75
CA PRO A 115 -14.69 11.70 -11.02
C PRO A 115 -13.80 12.97 -10.98
N ASP A 116 -14.07 13.96 -11.83
CA ASP A 116 -13.28 15.20 -11.87
C ASP A 116 -13.77 16.25 -10.88
N THR A 117 -14.88 16.01 -10.20
CA THR A 117 -15.49 17.01 -9.31
C THR A 117 -15.67 16.52 -7.88
N VAL A 118 -14.65 15.86 -7.37
CA VAL A 118 -14.65 15.40 -5.97
C VAL A 118 -14.31 16.56 -5.06
N GLY A 119 -15.20 16.87 -4.11
CA GLY A 119 -15.03 18.01 -3.21
C GLY A 119 -13.98 17.77 -2.12
N VAL A 120 -13.21 18.81 -1.79
CA VAL A 120 -12.27 18.78 -0.66
C VAL A 120 -13.03 18.47 0.63
N GLY A 121 -12.50 17.59 1.45
CA GLY A 121 -13.13 17.16 2.70
C GLY A 121 -14.10 16.00 2.55
N THR A 122 -14.41 15.57 1.33
CA THR A 122 -15.26 14.40 1.11
C THR A 122 -14.56 13.15 1.64
N LYS A 123 -15.27 12.35 2.41
CA LYS A 123 -14.76 11.08 2.93
C LYS A 123 -15.07 9.96 1.96
N LEU A 124 -14.03 9.26 1.52
CA LEU A 124 -14.13 8.15 0.59
C LEU A 124 -13.76 6.84 1.27
N GLU A 125 -14.39 5.76 0.80
CA GLU A 125 -13.94 4.40 1.12
C GLU A 125 -13.25 3.83 -0.12
N ILE A 126 -11.96 3.59 -0.01
CA ILE A 126 -11.16 3.03 -1.11
C ILE A 126 -11.31 1.50 -1.06
N PRO A 127 -11.93 0.87 -2.06
CA PRO A 127 -12.19 -0.57 -2.03
C PRO A 127 -10.94 -1.38 -2.36
N VAL A 128 -10.96 -2.65 -1.99
CA VAL A 128 -9.93 -3.61 -2.41
C VAL A 128 -10.04 -3.81 -3.91
N ARG A 129 -8.90 -3.75 -4.60
CA ARG A 129 -8.84 -4.08 -6.03
C ARG A 129 -8.82 -5.60 -6.19
N GLU A 130 -9.74 -6.12 -6.97
CA GLU A 130 -9.74 -7.53 -7.31
C GLU A 130 -8.67 -7.81 -8.38
N HIS A 131 -7.96 -8.89 -8.18
CA HIS A 131 -6.88 -9.32 -9.07
C HIS A 131 -7.33 -10.42 -10.02
#